data_84aa82970ecc85ca79d1318ddefc519b
#
_entry.id   84aa82970ecc85ca79d1318ddefc519b
#
_cell.length_a   1.000
_cell.length_b   1.000
_cell.length_c   1.000
_cell.angle_alpha   90.00
_cell.angle_beta   90.00
_cell.angle_gamma   90.00
#
_symmetry.space_group_name_H-M   'P 1'
#
loop_
_entity.id
_entity.type
_entity.pdbx_description
1 polymer ?
#
loop_
_entity_poly.entity_id
_entity_poly.type
_entity_poly.pdbx_seq_one_letter_code
_entity_poly.pdbx_strand_id
1 'polypeptide(L)'
;MDAAFWHQRWQDNLIGFHQADINPHLQTFWPRLGLKPGDPVFVPLCGKSRDMLWLGARHPVLGVDLSPIAVEAFFAEAGLVPRHGQECGFSVCEMDRLRLLCGDFFDLVPHQLEGMRGVYDRGALVALPPHLRGRYVARLNHLLPAATAMLLVTMEYHQAEMPGPPFAVEEAEVHKLFAGRWSIEPVYEQDVLATEPRFRQRGLSRLNERIFVLHRSGR
;
A
#
# COMPACT_ATOMS: atom_id res chain seq x y z
N MET A 1 13.77 1.92 -6.27
CA MET A 1 13.87 1.68 -4.81
C MET A 1 15.11 0.83 -4.60
N ASP A 2 15.83 0.99 -3.50
CA ASP A 2 16.95 0.10 -3.23
C ASP A 2 16.40 -1.27 -2.79
N ALA A 3 16.47 -2.24 -3.69
CA ALA A 3 15.99 -3.59 -3.45
C ALA A 3 16.76 -4.26 -2.29
N ALA A 4 18.09 -4.05 -2.24
CA ALA A 4 18.93 -4.62 -1.21
C ALA A 4 18.55 -4.13 0.19
N PHE A 5 18.19 -2.84 0.32
CA PHE A 5 17.71 -2.27 1.57
C PHE A 5 16.45 -2.99 2.09
N TRP A 6 15.45 -3.22 1.22
CA TRP A 6 14.21 -3.88 1.63
C TRP A 6 14.40 -5.36 1.90
N HIS A 7 15.19 -6.08 1.08
CA HIS A 7 15.52 -7.48 1.36
C HIS A 7 16.20 -7.64 2.72
N GLN A 8 17.17 -6.77 3.04
CA GLN A 8 17.86 -6.79 4.34
C GLN A 8 16.88 -6.57 5.49
N ARG A 9 15.95 -5.59 5.37
CA ARG A 9 14.94 -5.34 6.42
C ARG A 9 14.03 -6.54 6.69
N TRP A 10 13.64 -7.26 5.64
CA TRP A 10 12.85 -8.48 5.79
C TRP A 10 13.66 -9.61 6.41
N GLN A 11 14.92 -9.80 6.01
CA GLN A 11 15.84 -10.79 6.61
C GLN A 11 16.07 -10.53 8.08
N ASP A 12 16.29 -9.26 8.46
CA ASP A 12 16.57 -8.87 9.85
C ASP A 12 15.31 -8.70 10.70
N ASN A 13 14.13 -9.00 10.13
CA ASN A 13 12.81 -8.78 10.78
C ASN A 13 12.60 -7.34 11.27
N LEU A 14 13.18 -6.34 10.59
CA LEU A 14 13.03 -4.91 10.90
C LEU A 14 11.75 -4.35 10.25
N ILE A 15 10.61 -4.99 10.55
CA ILE A 15 9.30 -4.77 9.94
C ILE A 15 8.32 -4.02 10.85
N GLY A 16 8.79 -3.04 11.59
CA GLY A 16 7.96 -2.24 12.51
C GLY A 16 6.72 -1.57 11.89
N PHE A 17 6.58 -1.60 10.56
CA PHE A 17 5.40 -1.17 9.82
C PHE A 17 4.30 -2.25 9.73
N HIS A 18 4.63 -3.51 10.03
CA HIS A 18 3.66 -4.60 10.04
C HIS A 18 2.72 -4.48 11.24
N GLN A 19 1.41 -4.64 11.00
CA GLN A 19 0.37 -4.66 12.02
C GLN A 19 -0.17 -6.09 12.18
N ALA A 20 -0.35 -6.49 13.43
CA ALA A 20 -0.90 -7.81 13.76
C ALA A 20 -2.40 -7.92 13.46
N ASP A 21 -3.11 -6.80 13.50
CA ASP A 21 -4.55 -6.70 13.28
C ASP A 21 -4.87 -6.00 11.96
N ILE A 22 -6.12 -6.18 11.50
CA ILE A 22 -6.66 -5.45 10.35
C ILE A 22 -6.72 -3.96 10.70
N ASN A 23 -6.22 -3.13 9.79
CA ASN A 23 -6.22 -1.69 9.99
C ASN A 23 -7.66 -1.15 10.16
N PRO A 24 -7.98 -0.43 11.26
CA PRO A 24 -9.32 0.07 11.51
C PRO A 24 -9.77 1.10 10.48
N HIS A 25 -8.86 1.87 9.91
CA HIS A 25 -9.18 2.84 8.86
C HIS A 25 -9.60 2.16 7.56
N LEU A 26 -9.01 0.99 7.23
CA LEU A 26 -9.48 0.18 6.12
C LEU A 26 -10.95 -0.19 6.32
N GLN A 27 -11.31 -0.71 7.49
CA GLN A 27 -12.68 -1.12 7.77
C GLN A 27 -13.67 0.06 7.75
N THR A 28 -13.25 1.20 8.27
CA THR A 28 -14.08 2.40 8.40
C THR A 28 -14.30 3.11 7.06
N PHE A 29 -13.23 3.29 6.27
CA PHE A 29 -13.26 4.19 5.11
C PHE A 29 -13.36 3.46 3.76
N TRP A 30 -13.08 2.15 3.70
CA TRP A 30 -13.20 1.38 2.46
C TRP A 30 -14.57 1.48 1.79
N PRO A 31 -15.71 1.46 2.51
CA PRO A 31 -17.03 1.60 1.90
C PRO A 31 -17.20 2.91 1.11
N ARG A 32 -16.45 3.97 1.43
CA ARG A 32 -16.52 5.26 0.73
C ARG A 32 -15.98 5.19 -0.71
N LEU A 33 -15.22 4.16 -1.06
CA LEU A 33 -14.77 3.94 -2.44
C LEU A 33 -15.91 3.55 -3.38
N GLY A 34 -17.08 3.15 -2.87
CA GLY A 34 -18.23 2.76 -3.66
C GLY A 34 -18.04 1.49 -4.49
N LEU A 35 -17.08 0.64 -4.13
CA LEU A 35 -16.81 -0.62 -4.82
C LEU A 35 -17.93 -1.64 -4.56
N LYS A 36 -18.23 -2.44 -5.58
CA LYS A 36 -19.18 -3.56 -5.48
C LYS A 36 -18.46 -4.80 -4.97
N PRO A 37 -19.15 -5.71 -4.27
CA PRO A 37 -18.59 -7.03 -3.96
C PRO A 37 -18.10 -7.72 -5.25
N GLY A 38 -16.86 -8.21 -5.19
CA GLY A 38 -16.23 -8.85 -6.35
C GLY A 38 -15.44 -7.92 -7.28
N ASP A 39 -15.51 -6.60 -7.13
CA ASP A 39 -14.63 -5.68 -7.85
C ASP A 39 -13.17 -5.96 -7.47
N PRO A 40 -12.25 -6.18 -8.42
CA PRO A 40 -10.87 -6.50 -8.10
C PRO A 40 -10.12 -5.29 -7.54
N VAL A 41 -9.23 -5.55 -6.57
CA VAL A 41 -8.46 -4.53 -5.86
C VAL A 41 -6.97 -4.82 -5.90
N PHE A 42 -6.17 -3.76 -5.94
CA PHE A 42 -4.73 -3.78 -5.98
C PHE A 42 -4.11 -3.25 -4.69
N VAL A 43 -3.09 -3.93 -4.18
CA VAL A 43 -2.33 -3.52 -2.99
C VAL A 43 -0.85 -3.42 -3.37
N PRO A 44 -0.33 -2.22 -3.65
CA PRO A 44 1.09 -2.02 -3.98
C PRO A 44 1.97 -2.18 -2.73
N LEU A 45 3.20 -2.72 -2.92
CA LEU A 45 4.20 -2.89 -1.86
C LEU A 45 3.59 -3.52 -0.60
N CYS A 46 2.83 -4.61 -0.82
CA CYS A 46 1.86 -5.14 0.13
C CYS A 46 2.50 -5.78 1.38
N GLY A 47 3.78 -6.15 1.31
CA GLY A 47 4.43 -6.90 2.38
C GLY A 47 3.64 -8.17 2.73
N LYS A 48 3.51 -8.43 4.03
CA LYS A 48 2.63 -9.47 4.57
C LYS A 48 1.41 -8.89 5.29
N SER A 49 0.84 -7.77 4.78
CA SER A 49 -0.28 -7.09 5.41
C SER A 49 -1.50 -7.98 5.56
N ARG A 50 -1.99 -8.14 6.78
CA ARG A 50 -3.23 -8.87 7.07
C ARG A 50 -4.47 -8.19 6.51
N ASP A 51 -4.38 -6.91 6.14
CA ASP A 51 -5.44 -6.16 5.46
C ASP A 51 -5.90 -6.86 4.19
N MET A 52 -4.99 -7.57 3.50
CA MET A 52 -5.33 -8.36 2.30
C MET A 52 -6.29 -9.52 2.60
N LEU A 53 -6.28 -10.09 3.81
CA LEU A 53 -7.25 -11.12 4.20
C LEU A 53 -8.66 -10.52 4.31
N TRP A 54 -8.76 -9.33 4.89
CA TRP A 54 -10.04 -8.62 5.00
C TRP A 54 -10.57 -8.19 3.63
N LEU A 55 -9.70 -7.71 2.76
CA LEU A 55 -10.04 -7.38 1.37
C LEU A 55 -10.44 -8.65 0.60
N GLY A 56 -9.68 -9.74 0.72
CA GLY A 56 -9.92 -11.02 0.04
C GLY A 56 -11.27 -11.67 0.38
N ALA A 57 -11.79 -11.41 1.58
CA ALA A 57 -13.15 -11.85 1.94
C ALA A 57 -14.25 -11.18 1.09
N ARG A 58 -13.96 -10.08 0.39
CA ARG A 58 -14.90 -9.24 -0.35
C ARG A 58 -14.57 -9.10 -1.83
N HIS A 59 -13.30 -9.11 -2.17
CA HIS A 59 -12.74 -8.75 -3.47
C HIS A 59 -11.67 -9.75 -3.92
N PRO A 60 -11.49 -10.00 -5.22
CA PRO A 60 -10.21 -10.49 -5.72
C PRO A 60 -9.10 -9.48 -5.41
N VAL A 61 -8.01 -9.92 -4.80
CA VAL A 61 -6.89 -9.07 -4.38
C VAL A 61 -5.65 -9.44 -5.18
N LEU A 62 -5.04 -8.46 -5.81
CA LEU A 62 -3.69 -8.53 -6.35
C LEU A 62 -2.76 -7.71 -5.46
N GLY A 63 -1.78 -8.37 -4.83
CA GLY A 63 -0.68 -7.70 -4.14
C GLY A 63 0.60 -7.76 -4.96
N VAL A 64 1.51 -6.80 -4.76
CA VAL A 64 2.89 -6.89 -5.23
C VAL A 64 3.84 -6.49 -4.13
N ASP A 65 4.87 -7.30 -3.92
CA ASP A 65 5.97 -6.95 -3.02
C ASP A 65 7.31 -7.44 -3.59
N LEU A 66 8.37 -6.73 -3.29
CA LEU A 66 9.71 -7.05 -3.74
C LEU A 66 10.30 -8.26 -3.03
N SER A 67 9.90 -8.49 -1.77
CA SER A 67 10.49 -9.50 -0.89
C SER A 67 9.79 -10.85 -0.98
N PRO A 68 10.49 -11.92 -1.39
CA PRO A 68 9.93 -13.26 -1.34
C PRO A 68 9.62 -13.69 0.10
N ILE A 69 10.41 -13.23 1.09
CA ILE A 69 10.15 -13.50 2.53
C ILE A 69 8.79 -12.92 2.93
N ALA A 70 8.44 -11.72 2.47
CA ALA A 70 7.16 -11.10 2.78
C ALA A 70 5.99 -11.88 2.18
N VAL A 71 6.09 -12.24 0.90
CA VAL A 71 5.05 -12.96 0.17
C VAL A 71 4.80 -14.34 0.79
N GLU A 72 5.86 -15.10 1.06
CA GLU A 72 5.74 -16.43 1.68
C GLU A 72 5.20 -16.33 3.11
N ALA A 73 5.71 -15.37 3.91
CA ALA A 73 5.25 -15.17 5.28
C ALA A 73 3.77 -14.78 5.36
N PHE A 74 3.24 -14.04 4.38
CA PHE A 74 1.81 -13.71 4.33
C PHE A 74 0.94 -14.96 4.34
N PHE A 75 1.19 -15.90 3.44
CA PHE A 75 0.42 -17.15 3.36
C PHE A 75 0.66 -18.06 4.56
N ALA A 76 1.92 -18.23 4.97
CA ALA A 76 2.28 -19.08 6.10
C ALA A 76 1.62 -18.62 7.40
N GLU A 77 1.65 -17.32 7.71
CA GLU A 77 1.05 -16.75 8.92
C GLU A 77 -0.49 -16.76 8.88
N ALA A 78 -1.08 -16.77 7.69
CA ALA A 78 -2.52 -16.94 7.51
C ALA A 78 -2.97 -18.41 7.55
N GLY A 79 -2.05 -19.38 7.62
CA GLY A 79 -2.35 -20.80 7.55
C GLY A 79 -2.84 -21.26 6.16
N LEU A 80 -2.47 -20.52 5.12
CA LEU A 80 -2.86 -20.79 3.73
C LEU A 80 -1.72 -21.48 2.97
N VAL A 81 -2.07 -22.37 2.05
CA VAL A 81 -1.10 -23.06 1.18
C VAL A 81 -1.32 -22.56 -0.26
N PRO A 82 -0.52 -21.62 -0.76
CA PRO A 82 -0.70 -21.07 -2.09
C PRO A 82 -0.22 -22.03 -3.17
N ARG A 83 -0.79 -21.87 -4.37
CA ARG A 83 -0.17 -22.37 -5.60
C ARG A 83 0.92 -21.42 -6.03
N HIS A 84 2.03 -21.96 -6.54
CA HIS A 84 3.16 -21.20 -7.04
C HIS A 84 3.18 -21.21 -8.57
N GLY A 85 3.57 -20.09 -9.16
CA GLY A 85 3.68 -19.90 -10.60
C GLY A 85 4.67 -18.82 -10.99
N GLN A 86 4.70 -18.52 -12.27
CA GLN A 86 5.49 -17.42 -12.86
C GLN A 86 4.63 -16.67 -13.86
N GLU A 87 4.70 -15.33 -13.86
CA GLU A 87 4.01 -14.49 -14.82
C GLU A 87 4.77 -13.19 -15.07
N CYS A 88 5.08 -12.89 -16.33
CA CYS A 88 5.72 -11.63 -16.73
C CYS A 88 6.96 -11.26 -15.90
N GLY A 89 7.76 -12.24 -15.50
CA GLY A 89 8.98 -12.04 -14.71
C GLY A 89 8.76 -12.01 -13.19
N PHE A 90 7.50 -12.11 -12.72
CA PHE A 90 7.17 -12.20 -11.31
C PHE A 90 6.99 -13.66 -10.87
N SER A 91 7.49 -14.02 -9.70
CA SER A 91 6.99 -15.22 -9.00
C SER A 91 5.60 -14.93 -8.47
N VAL A 92 4.71 -15.90 -8.59
CA VAL A 92 3.29 -15.76 -8.21
C VAL A 92 2.96 -16.75 -7.11
N CYS A 93 2.34 -16.27 -6.04
CA CYS A 93 1.70 -17.08 -5.01
C CYS A 93 0.20 -16.76 -5.00
N GLU A 94 -0.65 -17.78 -5.19
CA GLU A 94 -2.09 -17.55 -5.24
C GLU A 94 -2.90 -18.60 -4.47
N MET A 95 -3.93 -18.14 -3.80
CA MET A 95 -4.92 -18.96 -3.09
C MET A 95 -6.27 -18.25 -3.09
N ASP A 96 -7.32 -18.91 -3.60
CA ASP A 96 -8.67 -18.36 -3.70
C ASP A 96 -8.70 -17.00 -4.43
N ARG A 97 -9.02 -15.93 -3.69
CA ARG A 97 -9.09 -14.56 -4.20
C ARG A 97 -7.82 -13.75 -3.94
N LEU A 98 -6.79 -14.37 -3.37
CA LEU A 98 -5.53 -13.71 -3.02
C LEU A 98 -4.46 -14.13 -4.01
N ARG A 99 -3.90 -13.15 -4.70
CA ARG A 99 -2.81 -13.34 -5.64
C ARG A 99 -1.71 -12.33 -5.36
N LEU A 100 -0.51 -12.79 -5.02
CA LEU A 100 0.63 -11.96 -4.72
C LEU A 100 1.74 -12.20 -5.75
N LEU A 101 2.21 -11.10 -6.32
CA LEU A 101 3.34 -11.06 -7.24
C LEU A 101 4.60 -10.70 -6.44
N CYS A 102 5.64 -11.51 -6.56
CA CYS A 102 6.95 -11.21 -5.99
C CYS A 102 7.86 -10.62 -7.05
N GLY A 103 8.20 -9.33 -6.92
CA GLY A 103 9.02 -8.59 -7.88
C GLY A 103 8.91 -7.07 -7.70
N ASP A 104 9.62 -6.33 -8.55
CA ASP A 104 9.59 -4.86 -8.47
C ASP A 104 8.27 -4.30 -9.02
N PHE A 105 7.59 -3.48 -8.21
CA PHE A 105 6.39 -2.74 -8.61
C PHE A 105 6.58 -1.97 -9.93
N PHE A 106 7.77 -1.47 -10.18
CA PHE A 106 8.06 -0.70 -11.39
C PHE A 106 8.12 -1.54 -12.67
N ASP A 107 8.21 -2.86 -12.56
CA ASP A 107 8.20 -3.79 -13.68
C ASP A 107 6.78 -4.27 -14.06
N LEU A 108 5.76 -3.98 -13.23
CA LEU A 108 4.36 -4.32 -13.55
C LEU A 108 3.97 -3.76 -14.92
N VAL A 109 3.12 -4.47 -15.63
CA VAL A 109 2.59 -4.06 -16.94
C VAL A 109 1.07 -3.88 -16.89
N PRO A 110 0.48 -3.01 -17.77
CA PRO A 110 -0.94 -2.64 -17.67
C PRO A 110 -1.92 -3.81 -17.67
N HIS A 111 -1.66 -4.88 -18.41
CA HIS A 111 -2.57 -6.02 -18.46
C HIS A 111 -2.70 -6.77 -17.12
N GLN A 112 -1.70 -6.69 -16.23
CA GLN A 112 -1.76 -7.30 -14.90
C GLN A 112 -2.75 -6.57 -13.98
N LEU A 113 -3.03 -5.29 -14.25
CA LEU A 113 -3.98 -4.48 -13.50
C LEU A 113 -5.26 -4.19 -14.30
N GLU A 114 -5.46 -4.88 -15.41
CA GLU A 114 -6.69 -4.73 -16.18
C GLU A 114 -7.91 -5.09 -15.34
N GLY A 115 -8.94 -4.24 -15.41
CA GLY A 115 -10.16 -4.43 -14.64
C GLY A 115 -10.10 -4.02 -13.18
N MET A 116 -8.95 -3.60 -12.64
CA MET A 116 -8.85 -3.13 -11.25
C MET A 116 -9.77 -1.94 -11.00
N ARG A 117 -10.51 -2.01 -9.89
CA ARG A 117 -11.49 -0.99 -9.49
C ARG A 117 -11.09 -0.27 -8.21
N GLY A 118 -10.33 -0.92 -7.35
CA GLY A 118 -9.86 -0.36 -6.09
C GLY A 118 -8.36 -0.47 -5.91
N VAL A 119 -7.80 0.47 -5.13
CA VAL A 119 -6.41 0.42 -4.64
C VAL A 119 -6.42 0.67 -3.14
N TYR A 120 -5.63 -0.11 -2.41
CA TYR A 120 -5.34 0.15 -1.01
C TYR A 120 -3.87 0.46 -0.84
N ASP A 121 -3.54 1.74 -0.70
CA ASP A 121 -2.17 2.21 -0.45
C ASP A 121 -2.01 2.57 1.03
N ARG A 122 -1.52 1.63 1.79
CA ARG A 122 -1.08 1.81 3.16
C ARG A 122 0.31 1.23 3.31
N GLY A 123 1.28 2.11 3.49
CA GLY A 123 2.67 1.72 3.61
C GLY A 123 3.45 1.74 2.30
N ALA A 124 2.83 1.96 1.13
CA ALA A 124 3.53 2.08 -0.14
C ALA A 124 4.08 3.49 -0.37
N LEU A 125 3.23 4.50 -0.47
CA LEU A 125 3.68 5.88 -0.71
C LEU A 125 4.64 6.37 0.37
N VAL A 126 4.36 6.09 1.64
CA VAL A 126 5.19 6.49 2.78
C VAL A 126 6.51 5.68 2.91
N ALA A 127 6.63 4.53 2.24
CA ALA A 127 7.87 3.78 2.16
C ALA A 127 8.88 4.38 1.18
N LEU A 128 8.41 5.27 0.30
CA LEU A 128 9.21 5.84 -0.78
C LEU A 128 9.81 7.20 -0.37
N PRO A 129 11.13 7.38 -0.56
CA PRO A 129 11.72 8.69 -0.38
C PRO A 129 11.14 9.69 -1.40
N PRO A 130 11.11 11.01 -1.08
CA PRO A 130 10.43 12.02 -1.88
C PRO A 130 10.73 11.99 -3.38
N HIS A 131 11.99 11.73 -3.76
CA HIS A 131 12.41 11.70 -5.18
C HIS A 131 11.83 10.53 -6.00
N LEU A 132 11.29 9.48 -5.35
CA LEU A 132 10.67 8.33 -6.03
C LEU A 132 9.15 8.43 -6.12
N ARG A 133 8.48 9.24 -5.30
CA ARG A 133 7.01 9.32 -5.22
C ARG A 133 6.37 9.75 -6.52
N GLY A 134 6.96 10.74 -7.20
CA GLY A 134 6.47 11.17 -8.51
C GLY A 134 6.52 10.04 -9.55
N ARG A 135 7.60 9.24 -9.56
CA ARG A 135 7.71 8.05 -10.43
C ARG A 135 6.68 6.98 -10.05
N TYR A 136 6.46 6.77 -8.75
CA TYR A 136 5.45 5.82 -8.25
C TYR A 136 4.05 6.20 -8.72
N VAL A 137 3.62 7.44 -8.50
CA VAL A 137 2.29 7.91 -8.91
C VAL A 137 2.13 7.92 -10.42
N ALA A 138 3.18 8.30 -11.16
CA ALA A 138 3.17 8.20 -12.63
C ALA A 138 2.98 6.75 -13.10
N ARG A 139 3.63 5.77 -12.41
CA ARG A 139 3.45 4.35 -12.70
C ARG A 139 2.04 3.87 -12.38
N LEU A 140 1.48 4.22 -11.23
CA LEU A 140 0.08 3.94 -10.89
C LEU A 140 -0.88 4.49 -11.97
N ASN A 141 -0.65 5.72 -12.40
CA ASN A 141 -1.43 6.35 -13.47
C ASN A 141 -1.33 5.64 -14.83
N HIS A 142 -0.20 5.00 -15.10
CA HIS A 142 -0.02 4.21 -16.32
C HIS A 142 -0.69 2.84 -16.24
N LEU A 143 -0.65 2.22 -15.08
CA LEU A 143 -1.11 0.84 -14.86
C LEU A 143 -2.62 0.73 -14.64
N LEU A 144 -3.21 1.68 -13.90
CA LEU A 144 -4.59 1.58 -13.43
C LEU A 144 -5.59 1.98 -14.50
N PRO A 145 -6.75 1.30 -14.60
CA PRO A 145 -7.86 1.73 -15.44
C PRO A 145 -8.44 3.08 -15.02
N ALA A 146 -9.18 3.72 -15.94
CA ALA A 146 -10.04 4.84 -15.59
C ALA A 146 -11.12 4.41 -14.58
N ALA A 147 -11.62 5.36 -13.79
CA ALA A 147 -12.62 5.12 -12.74
C ALA A 147 -12.18 4.16 -11.61
N THR A 148 -10.87 4.00 -11.39
CA THR A 148 -10.34 3.34 -10.20
C THR A 148 -10.49 4.26 -9.00
N ALA A 149 -10.87 3.71 -7.83
CA ALA A 149 -10.87 4.42 -6.55
C ALA A 149 -9.69 3.95 -5.69
N MET A 150 -9.19 4.82 -4.80
CA MET A 150 -8.07 4.49 -3.92
C MET A 150 -8.34 4.98 -2.49
N LEU A 151 -8.05 4.11 -1.52
CA LEU A 151 -7.88 4.48 -0.13
C LEU A 151 -6.38 4.63 0.13
N LEU A 152 -5.96 5.86 0.44
CA LEU A 152 -4.57 6.20 0.72
C LEU A 152 -4.41 6.57 2.19
N VAL A 153 -3.46 5.93 2.86
CA VAL A 153 -3.07 6.23 4.24
C VAL A 153 -1.68 6.84 4.24
N THR A 154 -1.56 8.04 4.80
CA THR A 154 -0.27 8.73 4.93
C THR A 154 0.06 9.06 6.37
N MET A 155 1.31 9.42 6.62
CA MET A 155 1.82 9.85 7.90
C MET A 155 2.50 11.21 7.72
N GLU A 156 2.20 12.17 8.60
CA GLU A 156 2.77 13.50 8.58
C GLU A 156 3.46 13.79 9.90
N TYR A 157 4.74 14.15 9.83
CA TYR A 157 5.59 14.53 10.95
C TYR A 157 6.72 15.42 10.45
N HIS A 158 7.50 16.04 11.33
CA HIS A 158 8.68 16.78 10.91
C HIS A 158 9.77 15.86 10.39
N GLN A 159 9.98 15.83 9.08
CA GLN A 159 10.90 14.86 8.42
C GLN A 159 12.32 14.91 8.98
N ALA A 160 12.77 16.04 9.54
CA ALA A 160 14.08 16.15 10.18
C ALA A 160 14.21 15.34 11.49
N GLU A 161 13.08 14.98 12.13
CA GLU A 161 13.07 14.21 13.37
C GLU A 161 13.27 12.71 13.13
N MET A 162 12.99 12.20 11.92
CA MET A 162 13.17 10.79 11.60
C MET A 162 13.53 10.60 10.12
N PRO A 163 14.59 9.84 9.81
CA PRO A 163 15.06 9.70 8.42
C PRO A 163 14.13 8.86 7.51
N GLY A 164 13.17 8.13 8.10
CA GLY A 164 12.31 7.18 7.36
C GLY A 164 13.01 5.86 7.03
N PRO A 165 12.33 4.88 6.39
CA PRO A 165 10.89 4.81 6.30
C PRO A 165 10.20 4.50 7.64
N PRO A 166 8.90 4.83 7.81
CA PRO A 166 8.08 5.58 6.88
C PRO A 166 8.56 7.03 6.77
N PHE A 167 8.38 7.64 5.59
CA PHE A 167 8.69 9.05 5.37
C PHE A 167 7.42 9.89 5.56
N ALA A 168 7.59 11.16 6.00
CA ALA A 168 6.48 12.10 6.06
C ALA A 168 5.92 12.39 4.65
N VAL A 169 4.59 12.39 4.53
CA VAL A 169 3.86 12.78 3.33
C VAL A 169 2.76 13.73 3.73
N GLU A 170 2.96 15.00 3.46
CA GLU A 170 2.01 16.07 3.78
C GLU A 170 0.82 16.09 2.81
N GLU A 171 -0.33 16.61 3.26
CA GLU A 171 -1.52 16.75 2.43
C GLU A 171 -1.24 17.53 1.13
N ALA A 172 -0.46 18.62 1.22
CA ALA A 172 -0.07 19.41 0.06
C ALA A 172 0.73 18.59 -0.98
N GLU A 173 1.57 17.65 -0.50
CA GLU A 173 2.29 16.73 -1.38
C GLU A 173 1.35 15.73 -2.05
N VAL A 174 0.37 15.18 -1.32
CA VAL A 174 -0.66 14.30 -1.91
C VAL A 174 -1.40 15.02 -3.04
N HIS A 175 -1.86 16.25 -2.79
CA HIS A 175 -2.51 17.05 -3.81
C HIS A 175 -1.61 17.29 -5.03
N LYS A 176 -0.33 17.61 -4.83
CA LYS A 176 0.64 17.81 -5.91
C LYS A 176 0.88 16.54 -6.73
N LEU A 177 1.03 15.38 -6.07
CA LEU A 177 1.35 14.11 -6.71
C LEU A 177 0.20 13.56 -7.56
N PHE A 178 -1.04 13.71 -7.08
CA PHE A 178 -2.23 13.14 -7.71
C PHE A 178 -3.03 14.14 -8.55
N ALA A 179 -2.60 15.43 -8.60
CA ALA A 179 -3.27 16.48 -9.35
C ALA A 179 -3.55 16.10 -10.81
N GLY A 180 -4.70 16.58 -11.32
CA GLY A 180 -5.11 16.49 -12.73
C GLY A 180 -5.64 15.14 -13.18
N ARG A 181 -5.43 14.05 -12.39
CA ARG A 181 -5.94 12.71 -12.73
C ARG A 181 -6.84 12.12 -11.65
N TRP A 182 -6.82 12.67 -10.45
CA TRP A 182 -7.58 12.18 -9.31
C TRP A 182 -8.31 13.32 -8.63
N SER A 183 -9.58 13.11 -8.26
CA SER A 183 -10.22 13.90 -7.22
C SER A 183 -9.72 13.37 -5.87
N ILE A 184 -9.44 14.25 -4.93
CA ILE A 184 -8.81 13.93 -3.65
C ILE A 184 -9.72 14.46 -2.56
N GLU A 185 -10.19 13.58 -1.70
CA GLU A 185 -11.02 13.90 -0.55
C GLU A 185 -10.28 13.49 0.73
N PRO A 186 -9.80 14.43 1.57
CA PRO A 186 -9.32 14.10 2.90
C PRO A 186 -10.53 13.71 3.78
N VAL A 187 -10.49 12.50 4.36
CA VAL A 187 -11.63 11.94 5.11
C VAL A 187 -11.33 11.75 6.59
N TYR A 188 -10.07 11.85 6.97
CA TYR A 188 -9.63 11.68 8.36
C TYR A 188 -8.26 12.30 8.59
N GLU A 189 -8.08 12.89 9.78
CA GLU A 189 -6.80 13.33 10.33
C GLU A 189 -6.81 13.17 11.84
N GLN A 190 -5.76 12.59 12.39
CA GLN A 190 -5.58 12.50 13.84
C GLN A 190 -4.09 12.47 14.21
N ASP A 191 -3.70 13.18 15.28
CA ASP A 191 -2.42 12.97 15.93
C ASP A 191 -2.46 11.65 16.70
N VAL A 192 -1.67 10.68 16.26
CA VAL A 192 -1.60 9.34 16.82
C VAL A 192 -0.33 9.10 17.65
N LEU A 193 0.49 10.13 17.89
CA LEU A 193 1.76 9.98 18.60
C LEU A 193 1.57 9.39 20.02
N ALA A 194 0.46 9.75 20.70
CA ALA A 194 0.18 9.23 22.03
C ALA A 194 -0.06 7.71 22.07
N THR A 195 -0.63 7.16 20.99
CA THR A 195 -0.95 5.73 20.83
C THR A 195 0.13 4.94 20.10
N GLU A 196 1.16 5.62 19.60
CA GLU A 196 2.27 5.03 18.83
C GLU A 196 3.62 5.18 19.57
N PRO A 197 3.85 4.43 20.67
CA PRO A 197 5.02 4.60 21.54
C PRO A 197 6.35 4.44 20.81
N ARG A 198 6.42 3.62 19.76
CA ARG A 198 7.61 3.41 18.92
C ARG A 198 8.10 4.69 18.24
N PHE A 199 7.18 5.56 17.80
CA PHE A 199 7.55 6.82 17.14
C PHE A 199 7.94 7.88 18.16
N ARG A 200 7.29 7.88 19.33
CA ARG A 200 7.69 8.73 20.45
C ARG A 200 9.10 8.41 20.93
N GLN A 201 9.44 7.11 21.04
CA GLN A 201 10.80 6.66 21.40
C GLN A 201 11.85 7.07 20.36
N ARG A 202 11.46 7.26 19.10
CA ARG A 202 12.32 7.76 18.03
C ARG A 202 12.46 9.30 18.04
N GLY A 203 11.78 9.99 18.96
CA GLY A 203 11.94 11.42 19.17
C GLY A 203 10.96 12.30 18.38
N LEU A 204 9.90 11.73 17.78
CA LEU A 204 8.90 12.54 17.09
C LEU A 204 8.15 13.43 18.08
N SER A 205 7.95 14.69 17.72
CA SER A 205 7.17 15.68 18.46
C SER A 205 5.68 15.66 18.10
N ARG A 206 5.34 15.20 16.89
CA ARG A 206 3.98 15.04 16.35
C ARG A 206 3.96 13.91 15.35
N LEU A 207 2.81 13.20 15.25
CA LEU A 207 2.58 12.20 14.22
C LEU A 207 1.10 12.21 13.82
N ASN A 208 0.76 12.87 12.73
CA ASN A 208 -0.58 12.82 12.18
C ASN A 208 -0.70 11.64 11.20
N GLU A 209 -1.73 10.82 11.39
CA GLU A 209 -2.19 9.87 10.38
C GLU A 209 -3.33 10.53 9.58
N ARG A 210 -3.24 10.45 8.25
CA ARG A 210 -4.24 11.02 7.34
C ARG A 210 -4.75 9.96 6.39
N ILE A 211 -6.05 10.03 6.11
CA ILE A 211 -6.72 9.14 5.16
C ILE A 211 -7.33 9.98 4.06
N PHE A 212 -7.09 9.52 2.83
CA PHE A 212 -7.67 10.13 1.65
C PHE A 212 -8.46 9.09 0.86
N VAL A 213 -9.61 9.51 0.34
CA VAL A 213 -10.35 8.82 -0.70
C VAL A 213 -10.06 9.52 -2.02
N LEU A 214 -9.53 8.78 -2.99
CA LEU A 214 -9.22 9.32 -4.30
C LEU A 214 -10.06 8.58 -5.35
N HIS A 215 -10.60 9.35 -6.31
CA HIS A 215 -11.28 8.78 -7.48
C HIS A 215 -10.58 9.25 -8.75
N ARG A 216 -10.20 8.29 -9.58
CA ARG A 216 -9.51 8.57 -10.84
C ARG A 216 -10.49 9.08 -11.88
N SER A 217 -10.18 10.25 -12.47
CA SER A 217 -10.96 10.81 -13.56
C SER A 217 -10.78 9.98 -14.84
N GLY A 218 -11.87 9.80 -15.58
CA GLY A 218 -11.90 9.05 -16.85
C GLY A 218 -11.38 9.84 -18.06
N ARG A 219 -10.28 10.62 -17.93
CA ARG A 219 -9.69 11.34 -19.08
C ARG A 219 -8.39 10.70 -19.51
#